data_22015041b599a2be278b5a359d67a2c3
#
_entry.id   22015041b599a2be278b5a359d67a2c3
#
_cell.length_a   1.000
_cell.length_b   1.000
_cell.length_c   1.000
_cell.angle_alpha   90.00
_cell.angle_beta   90.00
_cell.angle_gamma   90.00
#
_symmetry.space_group_name_H-M   'P 1'
#
loop_
_entity.id
_entity.type
_entity.pdbx_description
1 polymer ?
#
loop_
_entity_poly.entity_id
_entity_poly.type
_entity_poly.pdbx_seq_one_letter_code
_entity_poly.pdbx_strand_id
1 'polypeptide(L)'
;MARLILIENTYLEMACLKRVCNYIRSHEVEAYGYGCMEDYAYEQMLAVKRAYGKEKYRQLRHYVFSIEAWELDIIDGYDGLLGVGRLAGVTLHEYQMLYALHVNTNRPHIHIVINTTSCLTGLQFKDDRTALFQIRETIIQKYPKLRVDVCWSDPRSDVNHLDEAVKDDFLMID
;
A
#
# COMPACT_ATOMS: atom_id res chain seq x y z
N MET A 1 -16.76 7.25 4.31
CA MET A 1 -16.63 5.78 4.19
C MET A 1 -15.21 5.45 3.77
N ALA A 2 -14.58 4.53 4.50
CA ALA A 2 -13.22 4.08 4.22
C ALA A 2 -13.11 3.38 2.85
N ARG A 3 -11.96 3.50 2.20
CA ARG A 3 -11.68 2.88 0.89
C ARG A 3 -10.32 2.19 0.93
N LEU A 4 -10.29 0.95 0.45
CA LEU A 4 -9.06 0.23 0.15
C LEU A 4 -8.90 0.18 -1.36
N ILE A 5 -7.90 0.87 -1.88
CA ILE A 5 -7.72 1.20 -3.30
C ILE A 5 -6.48 0.49 -3.83
N LEU A 6 -6.62 -0.25 -4.92
CA LEU A 6 -5.49 -0.69 -5.72
C LEU A 6 -5.10 0.43 -6.71
N ILE A 7 -3.86 0.85 -6.65
CA ILE A 7 -3.27 1.72 -7.66
C ILE A 7 -2.82 0.85 -8.84
N GLU A 8 -3.58 0.88 -9.92
CA GLU A 8 -3.29 0.11 -11.12
C GLU A 8 -2.15 0.74 -11.92
N ASN A 9 -0.98 0.12 -11.86
CA ASN A 9 0.15 0.43 -12.71
C ASN A 9 0.93 -0.85 -12.99
N THR A 10 1.66 -0.91 -14.09
CA THR A 10 2.42 -2.10 -14.49
C THR A 10 3.63 -2.33 -13.59
N TYR A 11 4.29 -1.29 -13.11
CA TYR A 11 5.47 -1.33 -12.25
C TYR A 11 6.51 -2.40 -12.68
N LEU A 12 6.84 -2.46 -13.98
CA LEU A 12 7.76 -3.46 -14.53
C LEU A 12 9.23 -3.04 -14.42
N GLU A 13 9.50 -1.75 -14.46
CA GLU A 13 10.85 -1.24 -14.35
C GLU A 13 11.36 -1.27 -12.90
N MET A 14 12.59 -1.70 -12.72
CA MET A 14 13.22 -1.78 -11.40
C MET A 14 13.30 -0.41 -10.70
N ALA A 15 13.44 0.68 -11.49
CA ALA A 15 13.43 2.05 -10.99
C ALA A 15 12.10 2.43 -10.31
N CYS A 16 10.97 1.80 -10.69
CA CYS A 16 9.66 2.06 -10.09
C CYS A 16 9.65 1.76 -8.58
N LEU A 17 10.29 0.67 -8.16
CA LEU A 17 10.33 0.30 -6.75
C LEU A 17 11.00 1.41 -5.91
N LYS A 18 12.14 1.92 -6.37
CA LYS A 18 12.85 3.01 -5.69
C LYS A 18 12.03 4.31 -5.68
N ARG A 19 11.45 4.67 -6.83
CA ARG A 19 10.64 5.90 -6.96
C ARG A 19 9.46 5.87 -5.99
N VAL A 20 8.70 4.77 -5.97
CA VAL A 20 7.49 4.66 -5.12
C VAL A 20 7.86 4.62 -3.64
N CYS A 21 8.89 3.87 -3.23
CA CYS A 21 9.36 3.88 -1.85
C CYS A 21 9.80 5.30 -1.41
N ASN A 22 10.55 6.01 -2.24
CA ASN A 22 10.96 7.38 -1.93
C ASN A 22 9.76 8.33 -1.89
N TYR A 23 8.83 8.18 -2.84
CA TYR A 23 7.64 9.02 -2.92
C TYR A 23 6.79 8.91 -1.67
N ILE A 24 6.39 7.71 -1.22
CA ILE A 24 5.53 7.56 -0.04
C ILE A 24 6.22 8.03 1.24
N ARG A 25 7.56 8.10 1.25
CA ARG A 25 8.36 8.64 2.36
C ARG A 25 8.57 10.14 2.30
N SER A 26 8.43 10.77 1.13
CA SER A 26 8.67 12.21 0.98
C SER A 26 7.62 13.10 1.67
N HIS A 27 6.40 12.59 1.88
CA HIS A 27 5.28 13.31 2.47
C HIS A 27 4.72 12.62 3.73
N GLU A 28 5.46 11.66 4.27
CA GLU A 28 5.04 10.88 5.44
C GLU A 28 5.00 11.73 6.70
N VAL A 29 4.02 11.46 7.58
CA VAL A 29 4.09 11.81 8.98
C VAL A 29 4.88 10.74 9.73
N GLU A 30 4.64 9.48 9.36
CA GLU A 30 5.27 8.31 9.95
C GLU A 30 5.24 7.14 8.96
N ALA A 31 6.29 6.31 8.94
CA ALA A 31 6.38 5.12 8.12
C ALA A 31 6.92 3.92 8.88
N TYR A 32 6.53 2.73 8.44
CA TYR A 32 6.99 1.46 9.00
C TYR A 32 7.20 0.41 7.91
N GLY A 33 8.12 -0.51 8.19
CA GLY A 33 8.33 -1.72 7.40
C GLY A 33 7.64 -2.94 8.01
N TYR A 34 7.18 -3.85 7.17
CA TYR A 34 6.81 -5.21 7.54
C TYR A 34 7.69 -6.19 6.79
N GLY A 35 8.45 -7.02 7.51
CA GLY A 35 9.46 -7.90 6.90
C GLY A 35 10.64 -7.14 6.28
N CYS A 36 10.74 -5.84 6.50
CA CYS A 36 11.86 -4.99 6.15
C CYS A 36 11.94 -3.79 7.11
N MET A 37 13.07 -3.10 7.09
CA MET A 37 13.24 -1.83 7.80
C MET A 37 12.80 -0.70 6.87
N GLU A 38 12.05 0.28 7.40
CA GLU A 38 11.51 1.40 6.63
C GLU A 38 12.58 2.21 5.90
N ASP A 39 13.72 2.44 6.53
CA ASP A 39 14.83 3.21 5.94
C ASP A 39 15.56 2.46 4.82
N TYR A 40 15.44 1.14 4.79
CA TYR A 40 16.14 0.27 3.84
C TYR A 40 15.16 -0.60 3.03
N ALA A 41 13.87 -0.22 2.99
CA ALA A 41 12.84 -1.04 2.37
C ALA A 41 13.13 -1.35 0.90
N TYR A 42 13.54 -0.34 0.12
CA TYR A 42 13.90 -0.54 -1.28
C TYR A 42 15.04 -1.55 -1.44
N GLU A 43 16.14 -1.37 -0.72
CA GLU A 43 17.33 -2.23 -0.81
C GLU A 43 17.02 -3.68 -0.40
N GLN A 44 16.24 -3.84 0.67
CA GLN A 44 15.85 -5.15 1.17
C GLN A 44 14.84 -5.86 0.26
N MET A 45 13.88 -5.13 -0.31
CA MET A 45 12.96 -5.67 -1.32
C MET A 45 13.70 -6.08 -2.60
N LEU A 46 14.65 -5.28 -3.03
CA LEU A 46 15.51 -5.58 -4.19
C LEU A 46 16.39 -6.80 -3.92
N ALA A 47 16.95 -6.93 -2.72
CA ALA A 47 17.77 -8.08 -2.34
C ALA A 47 16.98 -9.39 -2.45
N VAL A 48 15.71 -9.42 -1.97
CA VAL A 48 14.83 -10.58 -2.14
C VAL A 48 14.59 -10.90 -3.61
N LYS A 49 14.30 -9.90 -4.45
CA LYS A 49 14.13 -10.09 -5.89
C LYS A 49 15.36 -10.71 -6.55
N ARG A 50 16.54 -10.21 -6.20
CA ARG A 50 17.82 -10.72 -6.72
C ARG A 50 18.07 -12.15 -6.27
N ALA A 51 17.85 -12.46 -5.01
CA ALA A 51 18.04 -13.81 -4.48
C ALA A 51 17.20 -14.86 -5.22
N TYR A 52 16.02 -14.49 -5.71
CA TYR A 52 15.12 -15.39 -6.44
C TYR A 52 15.10 -15.17 -7.96
N GLY A 53 15.96 -14.30 -8.51
CA GLY A 53 16.01 -14.00 -9.95
C GLY A 53 14.73 -13.36 -10.50
N LYS A 54 14.07 -12.50 -9.69
CA LYS A 54 12.76 -11.88 -10.01
C LYS A 54 12.83 -10.41 -10.42
N GLU A 55 13.99 -9.91 -10.77
CA GLU A 55 14.22 -8.50 -11.12
C GLU A 55 13.47 -8.03 -12.38
N LYS A 56 13.13 -8.95 -13.29
CA LYS A 56 12.42 -8.66 -14.56
C LYS A 56 10.90 -8.76 -14.45
N TYR A 57 10.39 -9.11 -13.28
CA TYR A 57 8.93 -9.22 -13.05
C TYR A 57 8.39 -7.93 -12.47
N ARG A 58 7.07 -7.87 -12.25
CA ARG A 58 6.45 -6.73 -11.58
C ARG A 58 7.16 -6.43 -10.27
N GLN A 59 7.49 -5.15 -10.05
CA GLN A 59 8.33 -4.75 -8.94
C GLN A 59 7.56 -4.63 -7.62
N LEU A 60 6.36 -4.06 -7.69
CA LEU A 60 5.56 -3.79 -6.50
C LEU A 60 4.06 -3.86 -6.79
N ARG A 61 3.28 -3.91 -5.72
CA ARG A 61 1.87 -3.52 -5.67
C ARG A 61 1.76 -2.30 -4.79
N HIS A 62 0.87 -1.40 -5.15
CA HIS A 62 0.63 -0.18 -4.42
C HIS A 62 -0.84 -0.10 -4.05
N TYR A 63 -1.13 -0.17 -2.75
CA TYR A 63 -2.47 0.02 -2.21
C TYR A 63 -2.52 1.31 -1.40
N VAL A 64 -3.70 1.91 -1.35
CA VAL A 64 -3.98 3.06 -0.48
C VAL A 64 -5.20 2.73 0.36
N PHE A 65 -5.11 2.92 1.66
CA PHE A 65 -6.26 2.89 2.55
C PHE A 65 -6.57 4.30 3.01
N SER A 66 -7.72 4.83 2.62
CA SER A 66 -8.17 6.20 2.87
C SER A 66 -9.46 6.21 3.68
N ILE A 67 -9.55 7.14 4.63
CA ILE A 67 -10.72 7.32 5.49
C ILE A 67 -11.19 8.78 5.51
N GLU A 68 -12.43 9.01 5.91
CA GLU A 68 -12.90 10.34 6.27
C GLU A 68 -12.32 10.76 7.63
N ALA A 69 -12.11 12.04 7.86
CA ALA A 69 -11.53 12.53 9.12
C ALA A 69 -12.33 12.07 10.36
N TRP A 70 -13.66 12.02 10.28
CA TRP A 70 -14.51 11.55 11.37
C TRP A 70 -14.41 10.04 11.65
N GLU A 71 -13.94 9.24 10.69
CA GLU A 71 -13.74 7.80 10.86
C GLU A 71 -12.48 7.49 11.72
N LEU A 72 -11.60 8.47 11.95
CA LEU A 72 -10.48 8.33 12.87
C LEU A 72 -10.93 7.90 14.28
N ASP A 73 -12.06 8.40 14.73
CA ASP A 73 -12.63 8.03 16.06
C ASP A 73 -13.06 6.55 16.11
N ILE A 74 -13.28 5.92 14.96
CA ILE A 74 -13.67 4.50 14.88
C ILE A 74 -12.44 3.58 14.98
N ILE A 75 -11.27 4.06 14.57
CA ILE A 75 -10.06 3.25 14.42
C ILE A 75 -8.93 3.67 15.37
N ASP A 76 -9.23 4.37 16.45
CA ASP A 76 -8.25 4.85 17.43
C ASP A 76 -7.22 5.87 16.86
N GLY A 77 -7.68 6.75 15.97
CA GLY A 77 -6.88 7.83 15.41
C GLY A 77 -5.85 7.39 14.37
N TYR A 78 -4.76 8.12 14.30
CA TYR A 78 -3.67 7.83 13.35
C TYR A 78 -2.91 6.53 13.67
N ASP A 79 -2.82 6.15 14.94
CA ASP A 79 -2.23 4.87 15.35
C ASP A 79 -3.04 3.69 14.79
N GLY A 80 -4.36 3.80 14.81
CA GLY A 80 -5.24 2.80 14.20
C GLY A 80 -5.11 2.77 12.68
N LEU A 81 -4.92 3.94 12.05
CA LEU A 81 -4.68 4.02 10.60
C LEU A 81 -3.36 3.34 10.23
N LEU A 82 -2.28 3.59 10.97
CA LEU A 82 -1.01 2.85 10.84
C LEU A 82 -1.18 1.36 11.13
N GLY A 83 -2.04 1.02 12.10
CA GLY A 83 -2.43 -0.34 12.42
C GLY A 83 -3.01 -1.10 11.24
N VAL A 84 -3.72 -0.44 10.31
CA VAL A 84 -4.20 -1.05 9.06
C VAL A 84 -3.05 -1.51 8.17
N GLY A 85 -1.97 -0.74 8.06
CA GLY A 85 -0.76 -1.16 7.33
C GLY A 85 -0.15 -2.43 7.94
N ARG A 86 -0.08 -2.49 9.27
CA ARG A 86 0.37 -3.69 9.99
C ARG A 86 -0.55 -4.89 9.77
N LEU A 87 -1.88 -4.69 9.77
CA LEU A 87 -2.83 -5.75 9.47
C LEU A 87 -2.65 -6.31 8.06
N ALA A 88 -2.40 -5.44 7.06
CA ALA A 88 -2.07 -5.87 5.71
C ALA A 88 -0.80 -6.73 5.68
N GLY A 89 0.24 -6.34 6.43
CA GLY A 89 1.47 -7.11 6.58
C GLY A 89 1.23 -8.51 7.18
N VAL A 90 0.47 -8.58 8.26
CA VAL A 90 0.11 -9.88 8.88
C VAL A 90 -0.72 -10.75 7.93
N THR A 91 -1.66 -10.14 7.19
CA THR A 91 -2.51 -10.85 6.22
C THR A 91 -1.70 -11.43 5.08
N LEU A 92 -0.72 -10.69 4.57
CA LEU A 92 0.14 -11.07 3.44
C LEU A 92 1.57 -11.35 3.90
N HIS A 93 1.73 -12.09 4.99
CA HIS A 93 2.96 -12.27 5.77
C HIS A 93 4.20 -12.75 5.00
N GLU A 94 4.02 -13.32 3.80
CA GLU A 94 5.13 -13.73 2.93
C GLU A 94 5.82 -12.57 2.20
N TYR A 95 5.18 -11.40 2.16
CA TYR A 95 5.63 -10.27 1.36
C TYR A 95 6.12 -9.13 2.23
N GLN A 96 7.27 -8.58 1.89
CA GLN A 96 7.76 -7.37 2.52
C GLN A 96 6.88 -6.18 2.13
N MET A 97 6.63 -5.28 3.07
CA MET A 97 5.83 -4.08 2.85
C MET A 97 6.50 -2.86 3.47
N LEU A 98 6.34 -1.74 2.80
CA LEU A 98 6.56 -0.41 3.36
C LEU A 98 5.21 0.30 3.39
N TYR A 99 4.82 0.85 4.53
CA TYR A 99 3.59 1.65 4.62
C TYR A 99 3.86 2.97 5.34
N ALA A 100 3.20 4.02 4.88
CA ALA A 100 3.42 5.39 5.33
C ALA A 100 2.10 6.14 5.48
N LEU A 101 1.98 6.89 6.58
CA LEU A 101 0.85 7.75 6.89
C LEU A 101 1.03 9.12 6.21
N HIS A 102 0.02 9.53 5.47
CA HIS A 102 -0.12 10.85 4.89
C HIS A 102 -1.36 11.57 5.44
N VAL A 103 -1.19 12.85 5.79
CA VAL A 103 -2.25 13.73 6.30
C VAL A 103 -2.29 15.08 5.56
N ASN A 104 -1.66 15.13 4.41
CA ASN A 104 -1.53 16.31 3.57
C ASN A 104 -2.82 16.66 2.80
N THR A 105 -3.89 15.93 3.02
CA THR A 105 -5.18 16.07 2.35
C THR A 105 -6.33 16.04 3.35
N ASN A 106 -7.53 16.35 2.88
CA ASN A 106 -8.75 16.28 3.70
C ASN A 106 -9.11 14.85 4.15
N ARG A 107 -8.48 13.84 3.57
CA ARG A 107 -8.68 12.43 3.91
C ARG A 107 -7.35 11.83 4.36
N PRO A 108 -7.18 11.56 5.66
CA PRO A 108 -6.04 10.80 6.14
C PRO A 108 -5.96 9.44 5.46
N HIS A 109 -4.76 9.03 5.04
CA HIS A 109 -4.58 7.78 4.33
C HIS A 109 -3.21 7.18 4.58
N ILE A 110 -3.10 5.88 4.34
CA ILE A 110 -1.82 5.19 4.30
C ILE A 110 -1.56 4.64 2.91
N HIS A 111 -0.35 4.81 2.44
CA HIS A 111 0.19 4.08 1.31
C HIS A 111 0.77 2.75 1.79
N ILE A 112 0.55 1.68 1.04
CA ILE A 112 1.08 0.35 1.31
C ILE A 112 1.76 -0.15 0.03
N VAL A 113 3.08 -0.20 0.05
CA VAL A 113 3.91 -0.74 -1.04
C VAL A 113 4.31 -2.16 -0.69
N ILE A 114 3.97 -3.11 -1.56
CA ILE A 114 4.17 -4.54 -1.34
C ILE A 114 5.21 -5.06 -2.34
N ASN A 115 6.27 -5.68 -1.86
CA ASN A 115 7.19 -6.43 -2.71
C ASN A 115 6.45 -7.61 -3.34
N THR A 116 6.45 -7.71 -4.66
CA THR A 116 5.73 -8.80 -5.36
C THR A 116 6.42 -10.15 -5.33
N THR A 117 7.59 -10.27 -4.73
CA THR A 117 8.31 -11.52 -4.58
C THR A 117 8.21 -11.99 -3.12
N SER A 118 7.65 -13.19 -2.90
CA SER A 118 7.60 -13.81 -1.58
C SER A 118 9.02 -13.98 -1.03
N CYS A 119 9.26 -13.52 0.19
CA CYS A 119 10.54 -13.73 0.87
C CYS A 119 10.71 -15.17 1.39
N LEU A 120 9.66 -15.97 1.43
CA LEU A 120 9.69 -17.36 1.85
C LEU A 120 9.90 -18.34 0.69
N THR A 121 9.21 -18.09 -0.44
CA THR A 121 9.13 -19.06 -1.54
C THR A 121 9.68 -18.53 -2.87
N GLY A 122 9.91 -17.23 -2.99
CA GLY A 122 10.27 -16.58 -4.25
C GLY A 122 9.13 -16.51 -5.28
N LEU A 123 7.93 -16.98 -4.94
CA LEU A 123 6.78 -16.90 -5.83
C LEU A 123 6.31 -15.46 -5.99
N GLN A 124 5.85 -15.16 -7.19
CA GLN A 124 5.31 -13.83 -7.49
C GLN A 124 3.88 -13.68 -6.95
N PHE A 125 3.60 -12.51 -6.41
CA PHE A 125 2.25 -12.09 -6.06
C PHE A 125 1.34 -12.05 -7.28
N LYS A 126 0.22 -12.76 -7.25
CA LYS A 126 -0.60 -12.99 -8.45
C LYS A 126 -2.03 -12.48 -8.36
N ASP A 127 -2.59 -12.35 -7.16
CA ASP A 127 -4.02 -12.14 -6.99
C ASP A 127 -4.31 -10.94 -6.09
N ASP A 128 -4.43 -9.77 -6.73
CA ASP A 128 -4.78 -8.52 -6.04
C ASP A 128 -6.18 -8.56 -5.45
N ARG A 129 -7.13 -9.19 -6.16
CA ARG A 129 -8.52 -9.24 -5.71
C ARG A 129 -8.65 -9.99 -4.40
N THR A 130 -8.12 -11.20 -4.35
CA THR A 130 -8.12 -12.00 -3.12
C THR A 130 -7.39 -11.27 -1.98
N ALA A 131 -6.22 -10.68 -2.26
CA ALA A 131 -5.46 -9.94 -1.25
C ALA A 131 -6.23 -8.75 -0.68
N LEU A 132 -6.84 -7.92 -1.52
CA LEU A 132 -7.63 -6.77 -1.09
C LEU A 132 -8.82 -7.19 -0.22
N PHE A 133 -9.54 -8.25 -0.62
CA PHE A 133 -10.65 -8.74 0.19
C PHE A 133 -10.18 -9.36 1.51
N GLN A 134 -9.07 -10.07 1.56
CA GLN A 134 -8.49 -10.58 2.80
C GLN A 134 -8.09 -9.44 3.75
N ILE A 135 -7.40 -8.42 3.24
CA ILE A 135 -7.03 -7.24 4.02
C ILE A 135 -8.29 -6.54 4.54
N ARG A 136 -9.30 -6.33 3.67
CA ARG A 136 -10.57 -5.74 4.05
C ARG A 136 -11.23 -6.50 5.21
N GLU A 137 -11.34 -7.83 5.09
CA GLU A 137 -11.95 -8.68 6.13
C GLU A 137 -11.19 -8.56 7.46
N THR A 138 -9.85 -8.55 7.42
CA THR A 138 -9.03 -8.36 8.63
C THR A 138 -9.26 -6.99 9.27
N ILE A 139 -9.40 -5.92 8.45
CA ILE A 139 -9.73 -4.57 8.94
C ILE A 139 -11.10 -4.56 9.61
N ILE A 140 -12.14 -5.14 8.98
CA ILE A 140 -13.51 -5.15 9.51
C ILE A 140 -13.61 -5.99 10.78
N GLN A 141 -12.88 -7.09 10.87
CA GLN A 141 -12.81 -7.88 12.11
C GLN A 141 -12.23 -7.07 13.27
N LYS A 142 -11.19 -6.27 13.01
CA LYS A 142 -10.57 -5.39 14.01
C LYS A 142 -11.45 -4.19 14.36
N TYR A 143 -12.10 -3.60 13.35
CA TYR A 143 -12.93 -2.39 13.46
C TYR A 143 -14.35 -2.63 12.92
N PRO A 144 -15.23 -3.32 13.67
CA PRO A 144 -16.54 -3.76 13.16
C PRO A 144 -17.50 -2.63 12.79
N LYS A 145 -17.26 -1.42 13.29
CA LYS A 145 -18.07 -0.23 12.97
C LYS A 145 -17.61 0.46 11.69
N LEU A 146 -16.43 0.12 11.16
CA LEU A 146 -15.88 0.70 9.96
C LEU A 146 -16.47 0.02 8.71
N ARG A 147 -16.94 0.83 7.77
CA ARG A 147 -17.35 0.34 6.45
C ARG A 147 -16.22 0.56 5.47
N VAL A 148 -15.77 -0.49 4.81
CA VAL A 148 -14.63 -0.46 3.89
C VAL A 148 -15.07 -0.93 2.51
N ASP A 149 -14.96 -0.05 1.52
CA ASP A 149 -15.11 -0.40 0.11
C ASP A 149 -13.75 -0.77 -0.50
N VAL A 150 -13.77 -1.73 -1.41
CA VAL A 150 -12.62 -2.10 -2.23
C VAL A 150 -12.79 -1.47 -3.61
N CYS A 151 -11.80 -0.69 -4.02
CA CYS A 151 -11.81 0.07 -5.27
C CYS A 151 -10.58 -0.28 -6.11
N TRP A 152 -10.74 -0.18 -7.43
CA TRP A 152 -9.65 -0.22 -8.39
C TRP A 152 -9.56 1.16 -9.05
N SER A 153 -8.37 1.76 -9.04
CA SER A 153 -8.13 2.95 -9.83
C SER A 153 -7.69 2.52 -11.23
N ASP A 154 -8.51 2.74 -12.23
CA ASP A 154 -8.06 2.69 -13.62
C ASP A 154 -7.39 4.03 -13.95
N PRO A 155 -6.10 4.07 -14.28
CA PRO A 155 -5.43 5.30 -14.69
C PRO A 155 -6.03 5.93 -15.95
N ARG A 156 -6.93 5.21 -16.65
CA ARG A 156 -7.66 5.66 -17.84
C ARG A 156 -9.13 6.01 -17.58
N SER A 157 -9.69 5.62 -16.46
CA SER A 157 -11.04 6.03 -16.06
C SER A 157 -10.97 7.34 -15.29
N ASP A 158 -11.94 8.21 -15.57
CA ASP A 158 -12.10 9.52 -14.94
C ASP A 158 -11.58 9.59 -13.50
N VAL A 159 -10.45 10.23 -13.36
CA VAL A 159 -9.74 10.51 -12.08
C VAL A 159 -10.63 11.34 -11.11
N ASN A 160 -11.86 11.68 -11.53
CA ASN A 160 -12.81 12.51 -10.79
C ASN A 160 -13.36 11.91 -9.49
N HIS A 161 -13.10 10.62 -9.21
CA HIS A 161 -13.51 9.95 -7.97
C HIS A 161 -12.37 9.62 -7.01
N LEU A 162 -11.12 9.85 -7.40
CA LEU A 162 -10.00 9.82 -6.48
C LEU A 162 -9.87 11.21 -5.85
N ASP A 163 -9.70 11.28 -4.54
CA ASP A 163 -9.39 12.54 -3.86
C ASP A 163 -8.21 13.22 -4.56
N GLU A 164 -8.23 14.54 -4.66
CA GLU A 164 -7.21 15.33 -5.36
C GLU A 164 -5.77 14.97 -4.98
N ALA A 165 -5.59 14.48 -3.77
CA ALA A 165 -4.31 13.99 -3.26
C ALA A 165 -3.79 12.71 -3.93
N VAL A 166 -4.69 11.78 -4.24
CA VAL A 166 -4.31 10.57 -4.97
C VAL A 166 -4.07 10.90 -6.44
N LYS A 167 -4.66 12.01 -6.96
CA LYS A 167 -4.43 12.51 -8.31
C LYS A 167 -3.04 13.08 -8.51
N ASP A 168 -2.57 13.90 -7.57
CA ASP A 168 -1.22 14.46 -7.60
C ASP A 168 -0.18 13.35 -7.50
N ASP A 169 -0.48 12.29 -6.73
CA ASP A 169 0.34 11.11 -6.58
C ASP A 169 0.48 10.32 -7.89
N PHE A 170 -0.56 10.27 -8.71
CA PHE A 170 -0.55 9.59 -10.02
C PHE A 170 0.31 10.30 -11.06
N LEU A 171 0.29 11.63 -11.09
CA LEU A 171 1.02 12.43 -12.08
C LEU A 171 2.53 12.49 -11.82
N MET A 172 2.97 12.14 -10.61
CA MET A 172 4.39 12.18 -10.22
C MET A 172 5.10 10.83 -10.35
N ILE A 173 4.39 9.75 -10.74
CA ILE A 173 4.94 8.39 -10.84
C ILE A 173 5.23 7.98 -12.31
N ASP A 174 4.83 8.79 -13.31
CA ASP A 174 5.15 8.58 -14.73
C ASP A 174 6.58 8.96 -15.10
#